data_7deb1adfbdf86884452e7a55272bcc5e
#
_entry.id   7deb1adfbdf86884452e7a55272bcc5e
#
_cell.length_a   1.000
_cell.length_b   1.000
_cell.length_c   1.000
_cell.angle_alpha   90.00
_cell.angle_beta   90.00
_cell.angle_gamma   90.00
#
_symmetry.space_group_name_H-M   'P 1'
#
loop_
_entity.id
_entity.type
_entity.pdbx_description
1 polymer ?
#
loop_
_entity_poly.entity_id
_entity_poly.type
_entity_poly.pdbx_seq_one_letter_code
_entity_poly.pdbx_strand_id
1 'polypeptide(L)'
;MTTLNITDSEPAADDTGFSLNESSAGVTVDELSQNAMGGTEMMKYGLYERLPTDIRDEVQIICSRVREVDTHRPSILWLHDLFNDPEAIHLREEESRKRFDKLVFVSNWQFNTYHLAMGVPYSESLTLRNAIEPIPQKPKSTDDKIKLIYHTTPHRGLELLVPTFEFLQRHHDNIHLDVYSSFEAYGWPQRDEPYKELFERIKSNPNMTYHGYQPNEVVRKALQEAHIFAYPSIWQETSCIAAIEAMSAGCAIVCPNYAALPETTANFAYTYQWHEDVQQHVNIFANALSAVIDMVGRNEDSVKNRLIVQKNYTDSFYNWDQRAREWEGLIRGVLASKA
;
A
#
# COMPACT_ATOMS: atom_id res chain seq x y z
N MET A 1 -7.57 -8.64 -31.98
CA MET A 1 -6.82 -8.05 -30.85
C MET A 1 -6.48 -6.64 -31.22
N THR A 2 -7.17 -5.67 -30.64
CA THR A 2 -6.89 -4.24 -30.90
C THR A 2 -5.85 -3.78 -29.87
N THR A 3 -4.69 -3.37 -30.35
CA THR A 3 -3.57 -2.94 -29.49
C THR A 3 -3.83 -1.51 -29.01
N LEU A 4 -3.70 -1.28 -27.71
CA LEU A 4 -3.76 0.04 -27.12
C LEU A 4 -2.42 0.74 -27.34
N ASN A 5 -2.39 1.83 -28.11
CA ASN A 5 -1.18 2.65 -28.25
C ASN A 5 -1.23 3.77 -27.21
N ILE A 6 -0.27 3.76 -26.28
CA ILE A 6 0.00 4.88 -25.39
C ILE A 6 1.18 5.63 -26.00
N THR A 7 1.01 6.91 -26.26
CA THR A 7 2.10 7.80 -26.69
C THR A 7 3.09 7.94 -25.53
N ASP A 8 4.37 7.72 -25.82
CA ASP A 8 5.49 7.86 -24.88
C ASP A 8 5.48 9.26 -24.25
N SER A 9 4.94 9.37 -23.04
CA SER A 9 5.39 10.37 -22.11
C SER A 9 6.55 9.70 -21.34
N GLU A 10 7.77 10.21 -21.46
CA GLU A 10 8.90 9.75 -20.69
C GLU A 10 8.50 9.69 -19.20
N PRO A 11 8.81 8.60 -18.49
CA PRO A 11 8.59 8.56 -17.05
C PRO A 11 9.41 9.69 -16.45
N ALA A 12 8.76 10.55 -15.67
CA ALA A 12 9.44 11.62 -14.95
C ALA A 12 10.62 11.02 -14.21
N ALA A 13 11.82 11.41 -14.60
CA ALA A 13 13.06 10.96 -14.00
C ALA A 13 12.95 11.13 -12.49
N ASP A 14 13.31 10.08 -11.76
CA ASP A 14 13.38 10.05 -10.31
C ASP A 14 14.55 10.97 -9.91
N ASP A 15 14.25 12.28 -9.85
CA ASP A 15 15.19 13.29 -9.41
C ASP A 15 15.20 13.29 -7.86
N THR A 16 15.99 12.37 -7.31
CA THR A 16 16.30 12.28 -5.88
C THR A 16 17.21 13.39 -5.38
N GLY A 17 17.29 14.48 -6.13
CA GLY A 17 18.01 15.69 -5.77
C GLY A 17 17.30 16.51 -4.69
N PHE A 18 17.10 15.97 -3.49
CA PHE A 18 16.62 16.73 -2.36
C PHE A 18 17.80 17.34 -1.59
N SER A 19 18.06 18.62 -1.85
CA SER A 19 18.92 19.47 -1.01
C SER A 19 18.19 19.76 0.30
N LEU A 20 18.72 19.25 1.40
CA LEU A 20 18.30 19.62 2.75
C LEU A 20 18.72 21.06 3.04
N ASN A 21 17.77 21.99 3.07
CA ASN A 21 17.98 23.27 3.70
C ASN A 21 17.86 23.11 5.22
N GLU A 22 18.98 23.24 5.89
CA GLU A 22 19.07 23.41 7.34
C GLU A 22 18.33 24.70 7.74
N SER A 23 17.26 24.58 8.50
CA SER A 23 16.92 25.50 9.59
C SER A 23 15.63 25.09 10.27
N SER A 24 15.72 24.53 11.49
CA SER A 24 14.95 25.04 12.62
C SER A 24 15.25 24.24 13.87
N ALA A 25 15.69 24.95 14.87
CA ALA A 25 15.82 24.46 16.24
C ALA A 25 14.43 24.10 16.81
N GLY A 26 14.34 22.94 17.50
CA GLY A 26 13.21 22.61 18.37
C GLY A 26 12.22 21.61 17.79
N VAL A 27 12.68 20.54 17.17
CA VAL A 27 11.80 19.41 16.81
C VAL A 27 11.98 18.31 17.83
N THR A 28 10.98 18.11 18.63
CA THR A 28 10.74 16.87 19.34
C THR A 28 10.63 15.73 18.35
N VAL A 29 11.22 14.61 18.69
CA VAL A 29 11.48 13.35 18.03
C VAL A 29 10.24 12.70 17.39
N ASP A 30 9.62 13.32 16.41
CA ASP A 30 8.59 12.67 15.59
C ASP A 30 9.18 12.43 14.19
N GLU A 31 9.57 11.19 13.94
CA GLU A 31 10.06 10.71 12.64
C GLU A 31 9.00 10.84 11.55
N LEU A 32 7.75 11.02 11.95
CA LEU A 32 6.59 11.12 11.09
C LEU A 32 6.11 12.56 11.00
N SER A 33 5.69 12.97 9.81
CA SER A 33 5.06 14.26 9.63
C SER A 33 3.70 14.29 10.35
N GLN A 34 3.47 15.28 11.21
CA GLN A 34 2.17 15.47 11.88
C GLN A 34 1.00 15.72 10.91
N ASN A 35 1.31 16.13 9.67
CA ASN A 35 0.33 16.41 8.63
C ASN A 35 0.17 15.28 7.62
N ALA A 36 0.98 14.21 7.70
CA ALA A 36 0.89 13.07 6.82
C ALA A 36 -0.02 12.00 7.42
N MET A 37 -0.84 11.39 6.57
CA MET A 37 -1.68 10.24 6.89
C MET A 37 -1.39 9.11 5.91
N GLY A 38 -0.12 8.88 5.64
CA GLY A 38 0.35 7.76 4.85
C GLY A 38 0.25 6.43 5.59
N GLY A 39 0.59 5.35 4.90
CA GLY A 39 0.50 4.00 5.47
C GLY A 39 1.35 3.80 6.73
N THR A 40 2.54 4.42 6.79
CA THR A 40 3.45 4.31 7.93
C THR A 40 2.86 4.99 9.16
N GLU A 41 2.31 6.21 9.00
CA GLU A 41 1.65 6.95 10.06
C GLU A 41 0.45 6.18 10.63
N MET A 42 -0.41 5.67 9.74
CA MET A 42 -1.57 4.86 10.13
C MET A 42 -1.14 3.63 10.94
N MET A 43 -0.07 2.96 10.53
CA MET A 43 0.44 1.79 11.26
C MET A 43 0.99 2.16 12.63
N LYS A 44 1.80 3.21 12.73
CA LYS A 44 2.36 3.65 14.00
C LYS A 44 1.28 4.07 14.98
N TYR A 45 0.36 4.94 14.59
CA TYR A 45 -0.74 5.38 15.45
C TYR A 45 -1.64 4.21 15.86
N GLY A 46 -2.03 3.37 14.89
CA GLY A 46 -2.84 2.19 15.16
C GLY A 46 -2.20 1.22 16.16
N LEU A 47 -0.88 1.06 16.12
CA LEU A 47 -0.16 0.25 17.09
C LEU A 47 -0.13 0.91 18.48
N TYR A 48 0.23 2.18 18.56
CA TYR A 48 0.35 2.90 19.84
C TYR A 48 -0.96 2.98 20.63
N GLU A 49 -2.10 3.10 19.93
CA GLU A 49 -3.41 3.09 20.56
C GLU A 49 -3.76 1.76 21.24
N ARG A 50 -3.11 0.65 20.82
CA ARG A 50 -3.46 -0.72 21.23
C ARG A 50 -2.43 -1.38 22.12
N LEU A 51 -1.22 -0.85 22.17
CA LEU A 51 -0.21 -1.36 23.06
C LEU A 51 -0.54 -1.00 24.52
N PRO A 52 -0.37 -1.97 25.48
CA PRO A 52 -0.44 -1.67 26.90
C PRO A 52 0.57 -0.60 27.29
N THR A 53 0.14 0.34 28.14
CA THR A 53 0.95 1.49 28.57
C THR A 53 2.20 1.09 29.34
N ASP A 54 2.16 -0.07 30.05
CA ASP A 54 3.29 -0.61 30.84
C ASP A 54 4.48 -1.06 29.97
N ILE A 55 4.27 -1.28 28.67
CA ILE A 55 5.36 -1.69 27.77
C ILE A 55 5.61 -0.67 26.66
N ARG A 56 4.60 0.11 26.30
CA ARG A 56 4.68 1.07 25.19
C ARG A 56 5.79 2.09 25.38
N ASP A 57 5.90 2.60 26.63
CA ASP A 57 6.81 3.66 26.97
C ASP A 57 8.21 3.15 27.37
N GLU A 58 8.38 1.81 27.51
CA GLU A 58 9.65 1.14 27.84
C GLU A 58 10.52 0.86 26.60
N VAL A 59 9.99 1.00 25.39
CA VAL A 59 10.72 0.77 24.14
C VAL A 59 10.58 1.97 23.21
N GLN A 60 11.59 2.16 22.36
CA GLN A 60 11.51 3.08 21.22
C GLN A 60 11.16 2.29 19.96
N ILE A 61 10.07 2.62 19.27
CA ILE A 61 9.72 2.06 17.97
C ILE A 61 9.93 3.16 16.91
N ILE A 62 10.94 2.97 16.07
CA ILE A 62 11.31 3.90 15.00
C ILE A 62 10.72 3.37 13.69
N CYS A 63 9.97 4.22 12.96
CA CYS A 63 9.36 3.84 11.70
C CYS A 63 10.21 4.32 10.52
N SER A 64 10.94 3.42 9.88
CA SER A 64 11.78 3.61 8.69
C SER A 64 12.92 4.63 8.85
N ARG A 65 12.59 5.88 9.12
CA ARG A 65 13.55 6.99 9.12
C ARG A 65 14.16 7.21 10.49
N VAL A 66 15.44 6.84 10.60
CA VAL A 66 16.20 6.95 11.86
C VAL A 66 16.71 8.36 12.02
N ARG A 67 16.25 9.09 13.05
CA ARG A 67 16.80 10.41 13.45
C ARG A 67 17.64 10.27 14.69
N GLU A 68 17.03 9.85 15.79
CA GLU A 68 17.72 9.60 17.06
C GLU A 68 17.38 8.22 17.59
N VAL A 69 18.36 7.55 18.15
CA VAL A 69 18.18 6.28 18.85
C VAL A 69 18.44 6.52 20.34
N ASP A 70 17.41 6.28 21.15
CA ASP A 70 17.52 6.36 22.60
C ASP A 70 18.39 5.20 23.13
N THR A 71 19.53 5.54 23.74
CA THR A 71 20.46 4.55 24.28
C THR A 71 20.04 4.01 25.64
N HIS A 72 19.00 4.55 26.27
CA HIS A 72 18.50 4.15 27.60
C HIS A 72 17.34 3.16 27.52
N ARG A 73 16.72 3.01 26.36
CA ARG A 73 15.62 2.08 26.11
C ARG A 73 15.97 1.14 24.96
N PRO A 74 15.43 -0.07 24.95
CA PRO A 74 15.48 -0.94 23.78
C PRO A 74 14.86 -0.26 22.58
N SER A 75 15.47 -0.44 21.40
CA SER A 75 15.02 0.19 20.16
C SER A 75 14.65 -0.86 19.11
N ILE A 76 13.48 -0.71 18.51
CA ILE A 76 12.98 -1.55 17.43
C ILE A 76 12.82 -0.68 16.18
N LEU A 77 13.47 -1.05 15.08
CA LEU A 77 13.30 -0.38 13.80
C LEU A 77 12.22 -1.10 12.98
N TRP A 78 11.10 -0.42 12.74
CA TRP A 78 9.98 -0.93 11.94
C TRP A 78 10.04 -0.36 10.53
N LEU A 79 10.42 -1.20 9.59
CA LEU A 79 10.74 -0.82 8.21
C LEU A 79 9.50 -0.90 7.30
N HIS A 80 9.20 0.21 6.65
CA HIS A 80 8.14 0.33 5.65
C HIS A 80 8.67 0.62 4.24
N ASP A 81 9.90 1.15 4.14
CA ASP A 81 10.53 1.56 2.90
C ASP A 81 11.22 0.41 2.17
N LEU A 82 11.60 0.64 0.93
CA LEU A 82 12.39 -0.30 0.13
C LEU A 82 13.85 -0.34 0.59
N PHE A 83 14.54 -1.44 0.31
CA PHE A 83 15.96 -1.62 0.65
C PHE A 83 16.88 -0.60 -0.02
N ASN A 84 16.49 -0.04 -1.17
CA ASN A 84 17.25 0.96 -1.91
C ASN A 84 16.85 2.41 -1.58
N ASP A 85 15.94 2.61 -0.62
CA ASP A 85 15.67 3.95 -0.09
C ASP A 85 16.94 4.51 0.56
N PRO A 86 17.31 5.77 0.28
CA PRO A 86 18.48 6.42 0.89
C PRO A 86 18.52 6.34 2.42
N GLU A 87 17.34 6.41 3.07
CA GLU A 87 17.21 6.34 4.53
C GLU A 87 17.43 4.90 5.07
N ALA A 88 17.41 3.87 4.22
CA ALA A 88 17.62 2.47 4.60
C ALA A 88 19.07 1.99 4.39
N ILE A 89 19.88 2.70 3.57
CA ILE A 89 21.21 2.24 3.14
C ILE A 89 22.15 1.96 4.32
N HIS A 90 22.01 2.70 5.42
CA HIS A 90 22.83 2.52 6.61
C HIS A 90 22.75 1.10 7.20
N LEU A 91 21.69 0.34 6.91
CA LEU A 91 21.51 -1.03 7.42
C LEU A 91 22.46 -2.07 6.77
N ARG A 92 23.22 -1.69 5.75
CA ARG A 92 24.34 -2.52 5.24
C ARG A 92 25.41 -2.73 6.29
N GLU A 93 25.63 -1.69 7.12
CA GLU A 93 26.66 -1.73 8.13
C GLU A 93 26.17 -2.42 9.40
N GLU A 94 26.92 -3.43 9.88
CA GLU A 94 26.60 -4.16 11.10
C GLU A 94 26.52 -3.24 12.33
N GLU A 95 27.46 -2.30 12.44
CA GLU A 95 27.47 -1.33 13.55
C GLU A 95 26.22 -0.43 13.55
N SER A 96 25.65 -0.16 12.40
CA SER A 96 24.41 0.57 12.31
C SER A 96 23.22 -0.27 12.77
N ARG A 97 23.20 -1.55 12.41
CA ARG A 97 22.14 -2.48 12.84
C ARG A 97 22.16 -2.77 14.34
N LYS A 98 23.35 -2.87 14.94
CA LYS A 98 23.54 -3.09 16.40
C LYS A 98 22.89 -2.01 17.29
N ARG A 99 22.49 -0.88 16.71
CA ARG A 99 21.73 0.14 17.45
C ARG A 99 20.29 -0.29 17.76
N PHE A 100 19.80 -1.33 17.11
CA PHE A 100 18.44 -1.82 17.24
C PHE A 100 18.43 -3.24 17.80
N ASP A 101 17.54 -3.51 18.73
CA ASP A 101 17.34 -4.84 19.28
C ASP A 101 16.64 -5.76 18.30
N LYS A 102 15.78 -5.21 17.44
CA LYS A 102 15.14 -5.93 16.34
C LYS A 102 14.84 -5.01 15.15
N LEU A 103 14.94 -5.61 13.96
CA LEU A 103 14.47 -5.05 12.70
C LEU A 103 13.14 -5.74 12.36
N VAL A 104 12.07 -4.97 12.19
CA VAL A 104 10.75 -5.48 11.89
C VAL A 104 10.35 -5.08 10.47
N PHE A 105 10.02 -6.06 9.65
CA PHE A 105 9.61 -5.90 8.26
C PHE A 105 8.11 -6.13 8.11
N VAL A 106 7.48 -5.49 7.12
CA VAL A 106 6.03 -5.60 6.90
C VAL A 106 5.64 -6.75 5.96
N SER A 107 6.62 -7.38 5.31
CA SER A 107 6.42 -8.59 4.50
C SER A 107 7.70 -9.43 4.43
N ASN A 108 7.55 -10.72 4.11
CA ASN A 108 8.71 -11.58 3.85
C ASN A 108 9.42 -11.18 2.55
N TRP A 109 8.67 -10.68 1.55
CA TRP A 109 9.25 -10.14 0.33
C TRP A 109 10.20 -8.99 0.66
N GLN A 110 9.76 -8.01 1.44
CA GLN A 110 10.59 -6.89 1.87
C GLN A 110 11.82 -7.37 2.63
N PHE A 111 11.63 -8.22 3.63
CA PHE A 111 12.75 -8.76 4.40
C PHE A 111 13.78 -9.48 3.51
N ASN A 112 13.32 -10.33 2.60
CA ASN A 112 14.21 -11.05 1.68
C ASN A 112 15.01 -10.09 0.79
N THR A 113 14.44 -8.96 0.36
CA THR A 113 15.18 -7.96 -0.42
C THR A 113 16.28 -7.30 0.40
N TYR A 114 16.03 -6.97 1.67
CA TYR A 114 17.06 -6.48 2.58
C TYR A 114 18.13 -7.54 2.89
N HIS A 115 17.72 -8.78 3.11
CA HIS A 115 18.66 -9.87 3.32
C HIS A 115 19.60 -10.08 2.12
N LEU A 116 19.04 -10.18 0.92
CA LEU A 116 19.80 -10.45 -0.30
C LEU A 116 20.66 -9.28 -0.77
N ALA A 117 20.15 -8.04 -0.65
CA ALA A 117 20.82 -6.85 -1.18
C ALA A 117 21.76 -6.18 -0.16
N MET A 118 21.50 -6.34 1.14
CA MET A 118 22.20 -5.63 2.20
C MET A 118 22.87 -6.57 3.23
N GLY A 119 22.62 -7.87 3.17
CA GLY A 119 23.17 -8.83 4.12
C GLY A 119 22.55 -8.77 5.52
N VAL A 120 21.32 -8.23 5.65
CA VAL A 120 20.62 -8.17 6.93
C VAL A 120 20.33 -9.58 7.45
N PRO A 121 20.82 -9.97 8.67
CA PRO A 121 20.69 -11.34 9.15
C PRO A 121 19.28 -11.71 9.61
N TYR A 122 18.92 -12.98 9.47
CA TYR A 122 17.66 -13.52 10.01
C TYR A 122 17.57 -13.40 11.54
N SER A 123 18.70 -13.53 12.24
CA SER A 123 18.74 -13.45 13.71
C SER A 123 18.37 -12.09 14.28
N GLU A 124 18.60 -11.01 13.50
CA GLU A 124 18.29 -9.63 13.90
C GLU A 124 16.85 -9.23 13.53
N SER A 125 16.13 -10.05 12.75
CA SER A 125 14.97 -9.64 11.99
C SER A 125 13.74 -10.51 12.28
N LEU A 126 12.55 -9.92 12.08
CA LEU A 126 11.30 -10.66 11.98
C LEU A 126 10.30 -9.90 11.08
N THR A 127 9.26 -10.60 10.65
CA THR A 127 8.17 -10.01 9.87
C THR A 127 6.92 -9.89 10.74
N LEU A 128 6.45 -8.65 10.95
CA LEU A 128 5.12 -8.34 11.47
C LEU A 128 4.37 -7.52 10.44
N ARG A 129 3.30 -8.10 9.91
CA ARG A 129 2.56 -7.52 8.81
C ARG A 129 1.76 -6.30 9.24
N ASN A 130 1.40 -5.46 8.28
CA ASN A 130 0.46 -4.36 8.52
C ASN A 130 -0.88 -4.89 9.00
N ALA A 131 -1.70 -4.00 9.59
CA ALA A 131 -3.02 -4.33 10.09
C ALA A 131 -4.04 -3.27 9.69
N ILE A 132 -5.29 -3.67 9.67
CA ILE A 132 -6.44 -2.80 9.42
C ILE A 132 -7.55 -3.10 10.45
N GLU A 133 -8.48 -2.17 10.61
CA GLU A 133 -9.79 -2.53 11.13
C GLU A 133 -10.58 -3.25 10.04
N PRO A 134 -11.22 -4.38 10.30
CA PRO A 134 -12.08 -5.03 9.32
C PRO A 134 -13.13 -4.08 8.75
N ILE A 135 -13.38 -4.14 7.44
CA ILE A 135 -14.40 -3.32 6.79
C ILE A 135 -15.71 -4.11 6.73
N PRO A 136 -16.80 -3.64 7.36
CA PRO A 136 -18.08 -4.32 7.30
C PRO A 136 -18.55 -4.49 5.85
N GLN A 137 -18.94 -5.72 5.50
CA GLN A 137 -19.43 -6.00 4.15
C GLN A 137 -20.84 -5.43 3.97
N LYS A 138 -21.04 -4.81 2.80
CA LYS A 138 -22.36 -4.43 2.32
C LYS A 138 -22.71 -5.26 1.08
N PRO A 139 -24.00 -5.54 0.82
CA PRO A 139 -24.39 -6.10 -0.46
C PRO A 139 -23.99 -5.16 -1.60
N LYS A 140 -23.40 -5.70 -2.65
CA LYS A 140 -22.99 -4.95 -3.85
C LYS A 140 -23.84 -5.45 -5.01
N SER A 141 -24.69 -4.57 -5.56
CA SER A 141 -25.49 -4.90 -6.75
C SER A 141 -24.71 -4.54 -8.01
N THR A 142 -24.76 -5.42 -9.00
CA THR A 142 -24.22 -5.22 -10.34
C THR A 142 -25.31 -4.83 -11.36
N ASP A 143 -26.55 -4.61 -10.88
CA ASP A 143 -27.70 -4.31 -11.75
C ASP A 143 -27.60 -2.90 -12.38
N ASP A 144 -26.84 -1.99 -11.76
CA ASP A 144 -26.61 -0.62 -12.24
C ASP A 144 -25.22 -0.52 -12.87
N LYS A 145 -24.19 -0.18 -12.08
CA LYS A 145 -22.82 -0.05 -12.57
C LYS A 145 -21.86 -0.94 -11.79
N ILE A 146 -20.91 -1.54 -12.48
CA ILE A 146 -19.75 -2.17 -11.89
C ILE A 146 -18.78 -1.04 -11.50
N LYS A 147 -18.63 -0.80 -10.19
CA LYS A 147 -17.77 0.26 -9.66
C LYS A 147 -16.34 -0.24 -9.50
N LEU A 148 -15.42 0.37 -10.21
CA LEU A 148 -13.99 0.22 -10.03
C LEU A 148 -13.50 1.30 -9.08
N ILE A 149 -12.45 1.03 -8.31
CA ILE A 149 -11.82 2.01 -7.43
C ILE A 149 -10.30 1.98 -7.59
N TYR A 150 -9.67 3.16 -7.48
CA TYR A 150 -8.24 3.36 -7.31
C TYR A 150 -8.03 4.31 -6.12
N HIS A 151 -7.25 3.89 -5.12
CA HIS A 151 -7.07 4.68 -3.90
C HIS A 151 -5.64 4.65 -3.37
N THR A 152 -4.71 4.91 -4.26
CA THR A 152 -3.30 5.12 -3.94
C THR A 152 -2.78 6.39 -4.61
N THR A 153 -1.54 6.80 -4.32
CA THR A 153 -0.91 7.95 -4.97
C THR A 153 -0.72 7.73 -6.48
N PRO A 154 -0.74 8.80 -7.29
CA PRO A 154 -0.85 8.66 -8.74
C PRO A 154 0.33 7.96 -9.41
N HIS A 155 1.56 8.11 -8.88
CA HIS A 155 2.78 7.50 -9.43
C HIS A 155 2.79 5.96 -9.39
N ARG A 156 1.82 5.33 -8.72
CA ARG A 156 1.75 3.88 -8.56
C ARG A 156 1.01 3.16 -9.68
N GLY A 157 0.69 3.85 -10.77
CA GLY A 157 0.07 3.26 -11.95
C GLY A 157 -1.25 3.90 -12.40
N LEU A 158 -1.64 5.07 -11.88
CA LEU A 158 -2.84 5.77 -12.32
C LEU A 158 -2.76 6.15 -13.80
N GLU A 159 -1.57 6.51 -14.29
CA GLU A 159 -1.31 6.81 -15.70
C GLU A 159 -1.57 5.63 -16.64
N LEU A 160 -1.46 4.41 -16.12
CA LEU A 160 -1.80 3.19 -16.86
C LEU A 160 -3.27 2.85 -16.76
N LEU A 161 -3.87 3.08 -15.59
CA LEU A 161 -5.29 2.76 -15.35
C LEU A 161 -6.22 3.62 -16.18
N VAL A 162 -6.02 4.95 -16.22
CA VAL A 162 -6.94 5.87 -16.88
C VAL A 162 -7.12 5.56 -18.37
N PRO A 163 -6.06 5.47 -19.19
CA PRO A 163 -6.23 5.11 -20.60
C PRO A 163 -6.77 3.68 -20.80
N THR A 164 -6.43 2.75 -19.88
CA THR A 164 -7.00 1.40 -19.92
C THR A 164 -8.49 1.43 -19.67
N PHE A 165 -8.97 2.19 -18.68
CA PHE A 165 -10.39 2.34 -18.41
C PHE A 165 -11.13 2.97 -19.58
N GLU A 166 -10.58 4.02 -20.20
CA GLU A 166 -11.16 4.65 -21.40
C GLU A 166 -11.25 3.70 -22.60
N PHE A 167 -10.32 2.79 -22.72
CA PHE A 167 -10.41 1.72 -23.71
C PHE A 167 -11.52 0.73 -23.35
N LEU A 168 -11.58 0.27 -22.10
CA LEU A 168 -12.53 -0.74 -21.66
C LEU A 168 -13.97 -0.24 -21.64
N GLN A 169 -14.25 1.03 -21.34
CA GLN A 169 -15.61 1.61 -21.38
C GLN A 169 -16.25 1.60 -22.77
N ARG A 170 -15.47 1.34 -23.83
CA ARG A 170 -16.01 1.17 -25.20
C ARG A 170 -16.62 -0.23 -25.41
N HIS A 171 -16.29 -1.16 -24.53
CA HIS A 171 -16.71 -2.57 -24.59
C HIS A 171 -17.57 -2.97 -23.37
N HIS A 172 -17.51 -2.19 -22.30
CA HIS A 172 -18.29 -2.35 -21.08
C HIS A 172 -18.97 -1.01 -20.77
N ASP A 173 -20.22 -0.87 -21.12
CA ASP A 173 -20.99 0.37 -21.01
C ASP A 173 -21.51 0.66 -19.59
N ASN A 174 -21.47 -0.35 -18.72
CA ASN A 174 -21.95 -0.29 -17.34
C ASN A 174 -20.85 -0.19 -16.27
N ILE A 175 -19.66 0.33 -16.60
CA ILE A 175 -18.56 0.50 -15.65
C ILE A 175 -18.43 1.95 -15.18
N HIS A 176 -17.92 2.13 -13.95
CA HIS A 176 -17.56 3.43 -13.39
C HIS A 176 -16.27 3.34 -12.59
N LEU A 177 -15.40 4.36 -12.69
CA LEU A 177 -14.13 4.41 -11.96
C LEU A 177 -14.11 5.57 -10.96
N ASP A 178 -14.00 5.27 -9.68
CA ASP A 178 -13.76 6.23 -8.62
C ASP A 178 -12.26 6.31 -8.31
N VAL A 179 -11.68 7.53 -8.35
CA VAL A 179 -10.25 7.77 -8.13
C VAL A 179 -10.03 8.64 -6.91
N TYR A 180 -9.47 8.04 -5.87
CA TYR A 180 -9.02 8.69 -4.63
C TYR A 180 -7.49 8.75 -4.66
N SER A 181 -6.93 9.84 -5.19
CA SER A 181 -5.50 9.88 -5.48
C SER A 181 -4.95 11.29 -5.39
N SER A 182 -3.93 11.48 -4.55
CA SER A 182 -3.15 12.71 -4.41
C SER A 182 -1.94 12.44 -3.51
N PHE A 183 -0.86 13.17 -3.69
CA PHE A 183 0.27 13.22 -2.74
C PHE A 183 -0.05 14.02 -1.47
N GLU A 184 -1.20 14.68 -1.40
CA GLU A 184 -1.66 15.34 -0.17
C GLU A 184 -1.75 14.36 1.01
N ALA A 185 -2.00 13.07 0.74
CA ALA A 185 -1.93 11.99 1.74
C ALA A 185 -0.61 11.96 2.53
N TYR A 186 0.48 12.40 1.92
CA TYR A 186 1.81 12.51 2.53
C TYR A 186 2.17 13.96 2.93
N GLY A 187 1.23 14.90 2.83
CA GLY A 187 1.49 16.32 3.06
C GLY A 187 2.28 17.00 1.93
N TRP A 188 2.33 16.43 0.73
CA TRP A 188 3.09 16.93 -0.43
C TRP A 188 2.19 17.25 -1.63
N PRO A 189 1.19 18.13 -1.50
CA PRO A 189 0.25 18.44 -2.60
C PRO A 189 0.94 19.02 -3.84
N GLN A 190 2.12 19.62 -3.70
CA GLN A 190 2.92 20.12 -4.84
C GLN A 190 3.39 19.00 -5.78
N ARG A 191 3.48 17.76 -5.31
CA ARG A 191 3.85 16.60 -6.14
C ARG A 191 2.71 16.14 -7.05
N ASP A 192 1.52 16.70 -6.91
CA ASP A 192 0.41 16.45 -7.83
C ASP A 192 0.53 17.25 -9.15
N GLU A 193 1.43 18.22 -9.22
CA GLU A 193 1.61 19.08 -10.42
C GLU A 193 1.80 18.30 -11.71
N PRO A 194 2.68 17.28 -11.80
CA PRO A 194 2.85 16.47 -13.02
C PRO A 194 1.60 15.69 -13.45
N TYR A 195 0.67 15.46 -12.51
CA TYR A 195 -0.55 14.65 -12.75
C TYR A 195 -1.79 15.49 -13.02
N LYS A 196 -1.70 16.82 -13.08
CA LYS A 196 -2.87 17.71 -13.28
C LYS A 196 -3.62 17.39 -14.55
N GLU A 197 -2.93 17.19 -15.66
CA GLU A 197 -3.59 16.84 -16.94
C GLU A 197 -4.34 15.50 -16.83
N LEU A 198 -3.75 14.52 -16.14
CA LEU A 198 -4.39 13.23 -15.88
C LEU A 198 -5.64 13.39 -15.01
N PHE A 199 -5.60 14.25 -13.99
CA PHE A 199 -6.75 14.52 -13.14
C PHE A 199 -7.86 15.24 -13.90
N GLU A 200 -7.55 16.21 -14.78
CA GLU A 200 -8.54 16.86 -15.64
C GLU A 200 -9.15 15.88 -16.65
N ARG A 201 -8.35 14.94 -17.17
CA ARG A 201 -8.84 13.87 -18.03
C ARG A 201 -9.86 12.98 -17.32
N ILE A 202 -9.60 12.62 -16.05
CA ILE A 202 -10.56 11.87 -15.22
C ILE A 202 -11.85 12.69 -15.02
N LYS A 203 -11.73 13.97 -14.63
CA LYS A 203 -12.89 14.86 -14.37
C LYS A 203 -13.77 15.08 -15.62
N SER A 204 -13.17 15.04 -16.80
CA SER A 204 -13.89 15.23 -18.06
C SER A 204 -14.63 13.99 -18.58
N ASN A 205 -14.35 12.81 -18.01
CA ASN A 205 -14.96 11.55 -18.42
C ASN A 205 -16.22 11.25 -17.57
N PRO A 206 -17.42 11.12 -18.19
CA PRO A 206 -18.67 10.92 -17.45
C PRO A 206 -18.74 9.58 -16.67
N ASN A 207 -17.86 8.62 -16.98
CA ASN A 207 -17.78 7.34 -16.30
C ASN A 207 -16.62 7.27 -15.28
N MET A 208 -15.98 8.40 -14.98
CA MET A 208 -14.96 8.50 -13.93
C MET A 208 -15.32 9.61 -12.95
N THR A 209 -14.90 9.46 -11.69
CA THR A 209 -14.99 10.52 -10.69
C THR A 209 -13.65 10.68 -9.99
N TYR A 210 -13.10 11.89 -10.03
CA TYR A 210 -11.89 12.26 -9.29
C TYR A 210 -12.27 12.87 -7.94
N HIS A 211 -11.85 12.22 -6.85
CA HIS A 211 -12.14 12.64 -5.48
C HIS A 211 -10.94 13.35 -4.80
N GLY A 212 -9.75 13.33 -5.42
CA GLY A 212 -8.53 13.84 -4.80
C GLY A 212 -8.13 13.05 -3.55
N TYR A 213 -7.48 13.75 -2.62
CA TYR A 213 -7.25 13.22 -1.27
C TYR A 213 -8.56 13.17 -0.48
N GLN A 214 -8.79 12.07 0.19
CA GLN A 214 -9.88 11.93 1.14
C GLN A 214 -9.40 11.20 2.40
N PRO A 215 -9.94 11.54 3.58
CA PRO A 215 -9.67 10.79 4.81
C PRO A 215 -9.95 9.29 4.62
N ASN A 216 -9.15 8.45 5.27
CA ASN A 216 -9.25 6.99 5.12
C ASN A 216 -10.67 6.46 5.39
N GLU A 217 -11.41 7.02 6.36
CA GLU A 217 -12.79 6.62 6.63
C GLU A 217 -13.75 6.84 5.44
N VAL A 218 -13.51 7.87 4.62
CA VAL A 218 -14.29 8.14 3.39
C VAL A 218 -13.96 7.09 2.33
N VAL A 219 -12.67 6.80 2.14
CA VAL A 219 -12.19 5.77 1.22
C VAL A 219 -12.74 4.39 1.62
N ARG A 220 -12.74 4.05 2.90
CA ARG A 220 -13.28 2.79 3.43
C ARG A 220 -14.78 2.65 3.16
N LYS A 221 -15.55 3.74 3.23
CA LYS A 221 -16.97 3.75 2.83
C LYS A 221 -17.14 3.52 1.33
N ALA A 222 -16.29 4.13 0.49
CA ALA A 222 -16.31 3.91 -0.95
C ALA A 222 -15.95 2.46 -1.32
N LEU A 223 -14.99 1.85 -0.63
CA LEU A 223 -14.64 0.44 -0.79
C LEU A 223 -15.80 -0.51 -0.50
N GLN A 224 -16.70 -0.17 0.43
CA GLN A 224 -17.89 -0.97 0.69
C GLN A 224 -18.85 -1.03 -0.52
N GLU A 225 -18.76 -0.08 -1.43
CA GLU A 225 -19.58 0.01 -2.63
C GLU A 225 -18.84 -0.44 -3.90
N ALA A 226 -17.51 -0.37 -3.90
CA ALA A 226 -16.68 -0.74 -5.04
C ALA A 226 -16.66 -2.27 -5.24
N HIS A 227 -16.69 -2.71 -6.49
CA HIS A 227 -16.64 -4.11 -6.88
C HIS A 227 -15.21 -4.57 -7.15
N ILE A 228 -14.39 -3.71 -7.77
CA ILE A 228 -13.06 -4.06 -8.26
C ILE A 228 -12.06 -2.98 -7.81
N PHE A 229 -10.99 -3.38 -7.14
CA PHE A 229 -9.79 -2.56 -6.98
C PHE A 229 -8.88 -2.80 -8.19
N ALA A 230 -8.82 -1.82 -9.09
CA ALA A 230 -8.04 -1.87 -10.32
C ALA A 230 -6.67 -1.23 -10.08
N TYR A 231 -5.64 -2.05 -9.94
CA TYR A 231 -4.33 -1.60 -9.50
C TYR A 231 -3.19 -2.07 -10.43
N PRO A 232 -2.93 -1.39 -11.54
CA PRO A 232 -1.80 -1.71 -12.43
C PRO A 232 -0.48 -1.17 -11.88
N SER A 233 -0.10 -1.65 -10.69
CA SER A 233 1.06 -1.12 -9.97
C SER A 233 2.36 -1.26 -10.77
N ILE A 234 3.07 -0.14 -10.89
CA ILE A 234 4.46 -0.09 -11.34
C ILE A 234 5.42 0.15 -10.18
N TRP A 235 4.89 0.30 -8.96
CA TRP A 235 5.64 0.52 -7.75
C TRP A 235 5.93 -0.79 -7.02
N GLN A 236 7.13 -0.93 -6.47
CA GLN A 236 7.50 -2.07 -5.61
C GLN A 236 6.86 -1.92 -4.24
N GLU A 237 5.67 -2.48 -4.06
CA GLU A 237 4.99 -2.46 -2.76
C GLU A 237 5.74 -3.33 -1.74
N THR A 238 6.03 -2.77 -0.58
CA THR A 238 6.56 -3.53 0.58
C THR A 238 5.46 -4.28 1.31
N SER A 239 4.26 -3.68 1.40
CA SER A 239 3.00 -4.27 1.87
C SER A 239 1.87 -3.29 1.55
N CYS A 240 1.00 -3.62 0.65
CA CYS A 240 -0.04 -2.72 0.13
C CYS A 240 -1.27 -2.67 1.05
N ILE A 241 -1.36 -1.68 1.97
CA ILE A 241 -2.53 -1.50 2.85
C ILE A 241 -3.80 -1.29 2.03
N ALA A 242 -3.72 -0.56 0.92
CA ALA A 242 -4.83 -0.35 0.00
C ALA A 242 -5.41 -1.68 -0.51
N ALA A 243 -4.57 -2.65 -0.87
CA ALA A 243 -5.02 -3.98 -1.27
C ALA A 243 -5.65 -4.73 -0.08
N ILE A 244 -5.07 -4.63 1.12
CA ILE A 244 -5.63 -5.26 2.32
C ILE A 244 -7.02 -4.71 2.63
N GLU A 245 -7.22 -3.39 2.58
CA GLU A 245 -8.53 -2.77 2.79
C GLU A 245 -9.55 -3.17 1.70
N ALA A 246 -9.13 -3.19 0.44
CA ALA A 246 -9.98 -3.64 -0.66
C ALA A 246 -10.40 -5.12 -0.50
N MET A 247 -9.49 -5.98 -0.05
CA MET A 247 -9.80 -7.39 0.27
C MET A 247 -10.82 -7.51 1.39
N SER A 248 -10.64 -6.75 2.48
CA SER A 248 -11.56 -6.72 3.62
C SER A 248 -12.94 -6.19 3.23
N ALA A 249 -13.00 -5.22 2.33
CA ALA A 249 -14.26 -4.70 1.78
C ALA A 249 -14.94 -5.66 0.78
N GLY A 250 -14.32 -6.80 0.45
CA GLY A 250 -14.84 -7.76 -0.51
C GLY A 250 -14.78 -7.26 -1.95
N CYS A 251 -13.77 -6.48 -2.31
CA CYS A 251 -13.50 -6.13 -3.71
C CYS A 251 -12.69 -7.24 -4.39
N ALA A 252 -13.00 -7.52 -5.65
CA ALA A 252 -12.08 -8.24 -6.51
C ALA A 252 -10.85 -7.37 -6.76
N ILE A 253 -9.64 -7.94 -6.72
CA ILE A 253 -8.41 -7.18 -6.92
C ILE A 253 -7.78 -7.61 -8.23
N VAL A 254 -7.46 -6.65 -9.09
CA VAL A 254 -6.67 -6.88 -10.31
C VAL A 254 -5.36 -6.14 -10.19
N CYS A 255 -4.26 -6.87 -10.04
CA CYS A 255 -2.93 -6.29 -9.84
C CYS A 255 -1.84 -7.19 -10.45
N PRO A 256 -0.62 -6.66 -10.69
CA PRO A 256 0.49 -7.48 -11.19
C PRO A 256 1.01 -8.43 -10.10
N ASN A 257 1.66 -9.51 -10.49
CA ASN A 257 2.45 -10.36 -9.61
C ASN A 257 3.81 -9.71 -9.29
N TYR A 258 3.79 -8.52 -8.73
CA TYR A 258 4.98 -7.69 -8.55
C TYR A 258 5.24 -7.36 -7.08
N ALA A 259 6.51 -7.42 -6.68
CA ALA A 259 6.96 -7.14 -5.31
C ALA A 259 6.15 -7.93 -4.25
N ALA A 260 5.71 -7.30 -3.17
CA ALA A 260 4.96 -7.96 -2.12
C ALA A 260 3.47 -8.18 -2.43
N LEU A 261 2.94 -7.76 -3.59
CA LEU A 261 1.51 -7.89 -3.91
C LEU A 261 0.99 -9.33 -3.84
N PRO A 262 1.69 -10.37 -4.38
CA PRO A 262 1.24 -11.76 -4.23
C PRO A 262 1.17 -12.22 -2.77
N GLU A 263 2.16 -11.83 -1.93
CA GLU A 263 2.16 -12.13 -0.50
C GLU A 263 1.04 -11.38 0.22
N THR A 264 0.91 -10.07 -0.02
CA THR A 264 -0.10 -9.22 0.62
C THR A 264 -1.50 -9.70 0.32
N THR A 265 -1.77 -10.08 -0.92
CA THR A 265 -3.09 -10.57 -1.33
C THR A 265 -3.30 -12.05 -1.05
N ALA A 266 -2.32 -12.77 -0.48
CA ALA A 266 -2.35 -14.21 -0.24
C ALA A 266 -2.85 -15.00 -1.45
N ASN A 267 -2.50 -14.56 -2.65
CA ASN A 267 -2.94 -15.08 -3.94
C ASN A 267 -4.49 -15.05 -4.16
N PHE A 268 -5.25 -14.26 -3.39
CA PHE A 268 -6.67 -14.04 -3.66
C PHE A 268 -6.91 -13.08 -4.84
N ALA A 269 -5.97 -12.18 -5.14
CA ALA A 269 -6.09 -11.30 -6.30
C ALA A 269 -6.11 -12.05 -7.63
N TYR A 270 -6.73 -11.45 -8.63
CA TYR A 270 -6.59 -11.82 -10.03
C TYR A 270 -5.30 -11.20 -10.54
N THR A 271 -4.19 -11.91 -10.36
CA THR A 271 -2.86 -11.42 -10.71
C THR A 271 -2.54 -11.68 -12.17
N TYR A 272 -1.81 -10.75 -12.77
CA TYR A 272 -1.24 -10.91 -14.10
C TYR A 272 0.29 -10.73 -14.04
N GLN A 273 0.98 -11.20 -15.08
CA GLN A 273 2.43 -11.09 -15.18
C GLN A 273 2.83 -9.62 -15.32
N TRP A 274 3.62 -9.12 -14.38
CA TRP A 274 4.26 -7.80 -14.50
C TRP A 274 5.23 -7.78 -15.68
N HIS A 275 5.31 -6.64 -16.35
CA HIS A 275 6.22 -6.45 -17.46
C HIS A 275 6.86 -5.05 -17.39
N GLU A 276 8.17 -4.96 -17.67
CA GLU A 276 8.91 -3.70 -17.66
C GLU A 276 8.53 -2.78 -18.84
N ASP A 277 8.21 -3.37 -19.99
CA ASP A 277 7.65 -2.63 -21.12
C ASP A 277 6.22 -2.19 -20.79
N VAL A 278 6.03 -0.88 -20.75
CA VAL A 278 4.77 -0.24 -20.35
C VAL A 278 3.61 -0.67 -21.24
N GLN A 279 3.82 -0.78 -22.56
CA GLN A 279 2.75 -1.15 -23.48
C GLN A 279 2.31 -2.60 -23.29
N GLN A 280 3.25 -3.52 -23.05
CA GLN A 280 2.94 -4.90 -22.76
C GLN A 280 2.24 -5.01 -21.39
N HIS A 281 2.74 -4.29 -20.38
CA HIS A 281 2.11 -4.23 -19.05
C HIS A 281 0.64 -3.81 -19.15
N VAL A 282 0.36 -2.71 -19.85
CA VAL A 282 -1.00 -2.19 -20.05
C VAL A 282 -1.89 -3.18 -20.81
N ASN A 283 -1.38 -3.82 -21.87
CA ASN A 283 -2.15 -4.79 -22.64
C ASN A 283 -2.52 -6.03 -21.80
N ILE A 284 -1.59 -6.53 -20.98
CA ILE A 284 -1.85 -7.67 -20.09
C ILE A 284 -2.85 -7.27 -19.00
N PHE A 285 -2.67 -6.09 -18.41
CA PHE A 285 -3.59 -5.56 -17.41
C PHE A 285 -5.00 -5.35 -17.97
N ALA A 286 -5.13 -4.74 -19.14
CA ALA A 286 -6.42 -4.50 -19.78
C ALA A 286 -7.20 -5.80 -20.02
N ASN A 287 -6.51 -6.85 -20.50
CA ASN A 287 -7.13 -8.16 -20.68
C ASN A 287 -7.57 -8.79 -19.35
N ALA A 288 -6.73 -8.72 -18.32
CA ALA A 288 -7.06 -9.24 -17.00
C ALA A 288 -8.25 -8.48 -16.37
N LEU A 289 -8.23 -7.15 -16.45
CA LEU A 289 -9.29 -6.31 -15.91
C LEU A 289 -10.62 -6.53 -16.64
N SER A 290 -10.60 -6.62 -17.98
CA SER A 290 -11.80 -6.93 -18.78
C SER A 290 -12.43 -8.27 -18.36
N ALA A 291 -11.61 -9.30 -18.22
CA ALA A 291 -12.09 -10.63 -17.80
C ALA A 291 -12.75 -10.58 -16.40
N VAL A 292 -12.17 -9.82 -15.46
CA VAL A 292 -12.71 -9.69 -14.10
C VAL A 292 -14.01 -8.86 -14.11
N ILE A 293 -14.08 -7.80 -14.92
CA ILE A 293 -15.33 -7.03 -15.12
C ILE A 293 -16.44 -7.95 -15.60
N ASP A 294 -16.17 -8.81 -16.59
CA ASP A 294 -17.15 -9.78 -17.11
C ASP A 294 -17.60 -10.78 -16.04
N MET A 295 -16.67 -11.35 -15.27
CA MET A 295 -17.01 -12.31 -14.20
C MET A 295 -17.85 -11.66 -13.10
N VAL A 296 -17.51 -10.45 -12.69
CA VAL A 296 -18.28 -9.68 -11.70
C VAL A 296 -19.65 -9.30 -12.25
N GLY A 297 -19.72 -8.84 -13.51
CA GLY A 297 -20.97 -8.46 -14.17
C GLY A 297 -21.94 -9.63 -14.33
N ARG A 298 -21.42 -10.84 -14.64
CA ARG A 298 -22.22 -12.07 -14.68
C ARG A 298 -22.61 -12.58 -13.29
N ASN A 299 -22.13 -11.94 -12.24
CA ASN A 299 -22.41 -12.31 -10.85
C ASN A 299 -22.09 -13.80 -10.53
N GLU A 300 -20.99 -14.29 -11.07
CA GLU A 300 -20.59 -15.70 -10.98
C GLU A 300 -20.39 -16.15 -9.53
N ASP A 301 -20.96 -17.31 -9.18
CA ASP A 301 -20.84 -17.87 -7.82
C ASP A 301 -19.40 -18.18 -7.43
N SER A 302 -18.55 -18.52 -8.41
CA SER A 302 -17.11 -18.69 -8.22
C SER A 302 -16.43 -17.43 -7.69
N VAL A 303 -16.80 -16.26 -8.23
CA VAL A 303 -16.30 -14.96 -7.77
C VAL A 303 -16.81 -14.64 -6.37
N LYS A 304 -18.12 -14.80 -6.12
CA LYS A 304 -18.71 -14.57 -4.79
C LYS A 304 -18.04 -15.40 -3.70
N ASN A 305 -17.91 -16.71 -3.95
CA ASN A 305 -17.28 -17.61 -3.00
C ASN A 305 -15.82 -17.24 -2.72
N ARG A 306 -15.06 -16.88 -3.78
CA ARG A 306 -13.68 -16.40 -3.64
C ARG A 306 -13.61 -15.14 -2.78
N LEU A 307 -14.48 -14.15 -2.99
CA LEU A 307 -14.49 -12.89 -2.24
C LEU A 307 -14.90 -13.11 -0.77
N ILE A 308 -15.78 -14.04 -0.48
CA ILE A 308 -16.14 -14.42 0.91
C ILE A 308 -14.91 -15.00 1.61
N VAL A 309 -14.22 -15.95 0.99
CA VAL A 309 -13.01 -16.57 1.58
C VAL A 309 -11.90 -15.56 1.74
N GLN A 310 -11.69 -14.72 0.72
CA GLN A 310 -10.73 -13.60 0.75
C GLN A 310 -10.97 -12.67 1.95
N LYS A 311 -12.21 -12.22 2.12
CA LYS A 311 -12.59 -11.34 3.23
C LYS A 311 -12.36 -12.02 4.59
N ASN A 312 -12.82 -13.25 4.77
CA ASN A 312 -12.65 -13.98 6.02
C ASN A 312 -11.16 -14.16 6.37
N TYR A 313 -10.33 -14.49 5.38
CA TYR A 313 -8.88 -14.54 5.55
C TYR A 313 -8.33 -13.18 5.98
N THR A 314 -8.67 -12.12 5.26
CA THR A 314 -8.14 -10.77 5.50
C THR A 314 -8.51 -10.26 6.88
N ASP A 315 -9.77 -10.36 7.26
CA ASP A 315 -10.28 -9.89 8.55
C ASP A 315 -9.72 -10.69 9.73
N SER A 316 -9.36 -11.96 9.50
CA SER A 316 -8.72 -12.79 10.54
C SER A 316 -7.22 -12.56 10.63
N PHE A 317 -6.55 -12.32 9.50
CA PHE A 317 -5.10 -12.30 9.44
C PHE A 317 -4.49 -10.89 9.55
N TYR A 318 -5.16 -9.86 9.01
CA TYR A 318 -4.68 -8.49 8.99
C TYR A 318 -5.37 -7.58 10.02
N ASN A 319 -6.02 -8.15 11.05
CA ASN A 319 -6.68 -7.34 12.07
C ASN A 319 -5.72 -6.82 13.15
N TRP A 320 -6.06 -5.71 13.74
CA TRP A 320 -5.29 -5.06 14.79
C TRP A 320 -5.21 -5.87 16.08
N ASP A 321 -6.24 -6.63 16.45
CA ASP A 321 -6.24 -7.45 17.69
C ASP A 321 -5.14 -8.50 17.66
N GLN A 322 -4.96 -9.15 16.51
CA GLN A 322 -3.87 -10.11 16.32
C GLN A 322 -2.53 -9.38 16.29
N ARG A 323 -2.44 -8.30 15.53
CA ARG A 323 -1.16 -7.60 15.33
C ARG A 323 -0.65 -6.97 16.61
N ALA A 324 -1.52 -6.37 17.42
CA ALA A 324 -1.14 -5.81 18.71
C ALA A 324 -0.59 -6.87 19.67
N ARG A 325 -1.20 -8.07 19.71
CA ARG A 325 -0.68 -9.20 20.51
C ARG A 325 0.70 -9.67 20.05
N GLU A 326 0.94 -9.72 18.73
CA GLU A 326 2.25 -10.09 18.19
C GLU A 326 3.31 -9.05 18.54
N TRP A 327 2.99 -7.77 18.45
CA TRP A 327 3.86 -6.69 18.88
C TRP A 327 4.11 -6.71 20.37
N GLU A 328 3.08 -6.91 21.20
CA GLU A 328 3.24 -7.08 22.65
C GLU A 328 4.19 -8.22 22.98
N GLY A 329 4.03 -9.37 22.32
CA GLY A 329 4.92 -10.52 22.50
C GLY A 329 6.37 -10.21 22.14
N LEU A 330 6.60 -9.50 21.02
CA LEU A 330 7.93 -9.03 20.63
C LEU A 330 8.55 -8.09 21.67
N ILE A 331 7.81 -7.07 22.09
CA ILE A 331 8.29 -6.04 23.02
C ILE A 331 8.65 -6.70 24.36
N ARG A 332 7.75 -7.53 24.92
CA ARG A 332 8.03 -8.26 26.18
C ARG A 332 9.26 -9.18 26.06
N GLY A 333 9.47 -9.82 24.89
CA GLY A 333 10.67 -10.61 24.62
C GLY A 333 11.94 -9.78 24.59
N VAL A 334 11.90 -8.60 23.97
CA VAL A 334 13.04 -7.66 23.94
C VAL A 334 13.36 -7.15 25.35
N LEU A 335 12.36 -6.73 26.13
CA LEU A 335 12.55 -6.27 27.51
C LEU A 335 13.13 -7.37 28.39
N ALA A 336 12.62 -8.59 28.30
CA ALA A 336 13.13 -9.72 29.08
C ALA A 336 14.58 -10.10 28.74
N SER A 337 15.05 -9.83 27.53
CA SER A 337 16.44 -10.09 27.13
C SER A 337 17.44 -9.07 27.68
N LYS A 338 16.97 -7.95 28.20
CA LYS A 338 17.75 -6.85 28.77
C LYS A 338 17.76 -6.83 30.32
N ALA A 339 16.81 -7.54 30.95
CA ALA A 339 16.70 -7.69 32.40
C ALA A 339 17.69 -8.75 32.90
#